data_bca67b93ebdd29ee186199f0155594c2
#
_entry.id   bca67b93ebdd29ee186199f0155594c2
#
_cell.length_a   1.000
_cell.length_b   1.000
_cell.length_c   1.000
_cell.angle_alpha   90.00
_cell.angle_beta   90.00
_cell.angle_gamma   90.00
#
_symmetry.space_group_name_H-M   'P 1'
#
loop_
_entity.id
_entity.type
_entity.pdbx_description
1 polymer ?
#
loop_
_entity_poly.entity_id
_entity_poly.type
_entity_poly.pdbx_seq_one_letter_code
_entity_poly.pdbx_strand_id
1 'polypeptide(L)'
;YFYPDIPKGYQISQFKYPLVEQGSIAGVEIERIHLEEDTAQSTHDTHQKSLVNFNRSGVPLMELVTKPVIHDASTAVRFAKELQLLLRYLGAGDANMEKGEMRVEANISVASPTDTKNKKFGTKTEVKNLNSFRAVERAIAYEIERQSEALDRGEKIVQETRGWDDARQETYSQRSKESSHDYRYFPDPDIPKLKISEIPDFSPVQIEKSLPELPWTKRDRMMKDYKMTDKEVAVFVESPDLSYYYEAIVSTLKGDDKKIKLATNYLLTDYIGLLKKQSSAEADLVWQQSDQ
;
A
#
# COMPACT_ATOMS: atom_id res chain seq x y z
N TYR A 1 -7.35 -12.23 -30.22
CA TYR A 1 -8.14 -11.78 -29.07
C TYR A 1 -7.96 -10.29 -28.94
N PHE A 2 -9.04 -9.55 -28.99
CA PHE A 2 -9.02 -8.11 -28.76
C PHE A 2 -9.52 -7.84 -27.34
N TYR A 3 -8.60 -7.42 -26.47
CA TYR A 3 -8.93 -6.89 -25.16
C TYR A 3 -8.79 -5.37 -25.24
N PRO A 4 -9.85 -4.63 -25.03
CA PRO A 4 -9.78 -3.17 -25.11
C PRO A 4 -8.77 -2.56 -24.14
N ASP A 5 -8.61 -3.18 -22.97
CA ASP A 5 -7.69 -2.77 -21.90
C ASP A 5 -6.25 -3.25 -22.10
N ILE A 6 -6.04 -4.30 -22.88
CA ILE A 6 -4.71 -4.82 -23.26
C ILE A 6 -4.68 -5.06 -24.77
N PRO A 7 -4.41 -4.04 -25.58
CA PRO A 7 -4.53 -4.13 -27.04
C PRO A 7 -3.68 -5.21 -27.70
N LYS A 8 -2.52 -5.55 -27.12
CA LYS A 8 -1.66 -6.63 -27.60
C LYS A 8 -2.16 -8.04 -27.25
N GLY A 9 -3.20 -8.15 -26.39
CA GLY A 9 -3.87 -9.41 -26.06
C GLY A 9 -3.20 -10.26 -25.00
N TYR A 10 -2.11 -9.79 -24.38
CA TYR A 10 -1.42 -10.45 -23.26
C TYR A 10 -0.80 -9.42 -22.32
N GLN A 11 -0.56 -9.81 -21.06
CA GLN A 11 0.08 -8.98 -20.06
C GLN A 11 1.51 -9.48 -19.79
N ILE A 12 2.48 -8.57 -19.81
CA ILE A 12 3.85 -8.87 -19.40
C ILE A 12 3.87 -8.87 -17.88
N SER A 13 4.36 -9.96 -17.29
CA SER A 13 4.44 -10.09 -15.84
C SER A 13 5.59 -11.03 -15.43
N GLN A 14 6.25 -10.67 -14.33
CA GLN A 14 7.25 -11.50 -13.67
C GLN A 14 6.63 -12.47 -12.64
N PHE A 15 5.32 -12.67 -12.66
CA PHE A 15 4.59 -13.52 -11.70
C PHE A 15 5.23 -14.89 -11.49
N LYS A 16 5.70 -15.53 -12.57
CA LYS A 16 6.33 -16.87 -12.53
C LYS A 16 7.74 -16.86 -11.93
N TYR A 17 8.45 -15.75 -12.07
CA TYR A 17 9.82 -15.56 -11.59
C TYR A 17 9.93 -14.17 -10.96
N PRO A 18 9.41 -14.01 -9.73
CA PRO A 18 9.36 -12.72 -9.06
C PRO A 18 10.77 -12.22 -8.74
N LEU A 19 10.93 -10.90 -8.70
CA LEU A 19 12.19 -10.25 -8.32
C LEU A 19 12.56 -10.49 -6.86
N VAL A 20 11.56 -10.55 -5.99
CA VAL A 20 11.73 -10.74 -4.55
C VAL A 20 10.85 -11.90 -4.11
N GLU A 21 11.46 -12.82 -3.41
CA GLU A 21 10.82 -13.89 -2.66
C GLU A 21 11.25 -13.77 -1.21
N GLN A 22 10.30 -13.91 -0.27
CA GLN A 22 10.55 -13.81 1.17
C GLN A 22 10.79 -12.37 1.66
N GLY A 23 11.14 -12.24 2.93
CA GLY A 23 11.29 -10.97 3.63
C GLY A 23 10.07 -10.61 4.46
N SER A 24 10.16 -9.49 5.17
CA SER A 24 9.05 -9.00 6.00
C SER A 24 9.08 -7.48 6.14
N ILE A 25 7.90 -6.87 6.28
CA ILE A 25 7.72 -5.45 6.59
C ILE A 25 6.73 -5.37 7.75
N ALA A 26 7.04 -4.60 8.77
CA ALA A 26 6.21 -4.43 9.98
C ALA A 26 5.74 -5.76 10.63
N GLY A 27 6.57 -6.82 10.54
CA GLY A 27 6.27 -8.16 11.06
C GLY A 27 5.36 -9.01 10.16
N VAL A 28 4.99 -8.53 8.97
CA VAL A 28 4.21 -9.28 7.99
C VAL A 28 5.14 -9.86 6.93
N GLU A 29 5.10 -11.18 6.78
CA GLU A 29 5.90 -11.90 5.79
C GLU A 29 5.40 -11.67 4.38
N ILE A 30 6.36 -11.45 3.47
CA ILE A 30 6.11 -11.28 2.03
C ILE A 30 6.21 -12.63 1.34
N GLU A 31 5.24 -12.93 0.50
CA GLU A 31 5.29 -14.09 -0.38
C GLU A 31 6.16 -13.79 -1.61
N ARG A 32 5.88 -12.66 -2.29
CA ARG A 32 6.62 -12.20 -3.46
C ARG A 32 6.41 -10.73 -3.76
N ILE A 33 7.35 -10.16 -4.50
CA ILE A 33 7.18 -8.89 -5.20
C ILE A 33 7.62 -9.11 -6.64
N HIS A 34 6.78 -8.70 -7.59
CA HIS A 34 7.09 -8.76 -9.00
C HIS A 34 6.62 -7.52 -9.75
N LEU A 35 7.20 -7.29 -10.91
CA LEU A 35 6.78 -6.25 -11.83
C LEU A 35 5.86 -6.84 -12.90
N GLU A 36 4.86 -6.06 -13.26
CA GLU A 36 3.98 -6.34 -14.37
C GLU A 36 3.62 -5.03 -15.10
N GLU A 37 2.93 -5.16 -16.20
CA GLU A 37 2.42 -4.06 -16.97
C GLU A 37 1.04 -3.65 -16.45
N ASP A 38 0.83 -2.35 -16.17
CA ASP A 38 -0.52 -1.87 -15.87
C ASP A 38 -1.37 -1.84 -17.15
N THR A 39 -2.66 -2.11 -16.99
CA THR A 39 -3.62 -2.18 -18.09
C THR A 39 -4.35 -0.84 -18.24
N ALA A 40 -5.08 -0.67 -19.35
CA ALA A 40 -6.00 0.43 -19.47
C ALA A 40 -7.18 0.28 -18.50
N GLN A 41 -7.73 1.39 -18.07
CA GLN A 41 -8.92 1.43 -17.23
C GLN A 41 -10.17 1.41 -18.09
N SER A 42 -11.06 0.45 -17.87
CA SER A 42 -12.37 0.36 -18.52
C SER A 42 -13.48 0.81 -17.57
N THR A 43 -14.30 1.74 -18.03
CA THR A 43 -15.50 2.21 -17.32
C THR A 43 -16.73 1.90 -18.18
N HIS A 44 -17.72 1.23 -17.60
CA HIS A 44 -18.97 0.90 -18.28
C HIS A 44 -20.01 1.98 -17.99
N ASP A 45 -20.56 2.55 -19.04
CA ASP A 45 -21.67 3.52 -18.97
C ASP A 45 -23.02 2.80 -18.95
N THR A 46 -24.03 3.47 -18.40
CA THR A 46 -25.44 3.04 -18.39
C THR A 46 -26.04 2.86 -19.79
N HIS A 47 -25.39 3.41 -20.83
CA HIS A 47 -25.81 3.32 -22.24
C HIS A 47 -25.14 2.17 -23.02
N GLN A 48 -24.66 1.12 -22.35
CA GLN A 48 -23.97 -0.03 -22.97
C GLN A 48 -22.69 0.32 -23.70
N LYS A 49 -22.08 1.47 -23.40
CA LYS A 49 -20.77 1.87 -23.91
C LYS A 49 -19.70 1.60 -22.87
N SER A 50 -18.54 1.16 -23.34
CA SER A 50 -17.33 1.06 -22.52
C SER A 50 -16.37 2.18 -22.93
N LEU A 51 -15.96 2.98 -21.95
CA LEU A 51 -14.91 3.98 -22.11
C LEU A 51 -13.60 3.36 -21.67
N VAL A 52 -12.56 3.50 -22.47
CA VAL A 52 -11.23 2.96 -22.18
C VAL A 52 -10.25 4.12 -22.04
N ASN A 53 -9.59 4.18 -20.88
CA ASN A 53 -8.56 5.16 -20.57
C ASN A 53 -7.20 4.47 -20.57
N PHE A 54 -6.34 4.84 -21.53
CA PHE A 54 -5.00 4.26 -21.72
C PHE A 54 -3.88 5.00 -20.96
N ASN A 55 -4.16 6.00 -20.14
CA ASN A 55 -3.14 6.84 -19.50
C ASN A 55 -2.13 6.05 -18.67
N ARG A 56 -2.52 4.89 -18.13
CA ARG A 56 -1.65 4.00 -17.35
C ARG A 56 -1.24 2.72 -18.08
N SER A 57 -1.75 2.48 -19.28
CA SER A 57 -1.45 1.27 -20.05
C SER A 57 0.04 1.21 -20.38
N GLY A 58 0.67 0.09 -20.05
CA GLY A 58 2.10 -0.14 -20.26
C GLY A 58 3.03 0.46 -19.20
N VAL A 59 2.48 1.17 -18.19
CA VAL A 59 3.29 1.67 -17.07
C VAL A 59 3.70 0.48 -16.18
N PRO A 60 4.96 0.42 -15.71
CA PRO A 60 5.38 -0.60 -14.77
C PRO A 60 4.54 -0.56 -13.49
N LEU A 61 3.97 -1.70 -13.12
CA LEU A 61 3.19 -1.91 -11.91
C LEU A 61 3.93 -2.90 -11.02
N MET A 62 4.15 -2.55 -9.77
CA MET A 62 4.70 -3.46 -8.77
C MET A 62 3.55 -4.11 -8.00
N GLU A 63 3.50 -5.45 -8.02
CA GLU A 63 2.59 -6.22 -7.16
C GLU A 63 3.36 -6.84 -6.00
N LEU A 64 2.90 -6.58 -4.78
CA LEU A 64 3.39 -7.22 -3.56
C LEU A 64 2.28 -8.11 -2.99
N VAL A 65 2.61 -9.36 -2.71
CA VAL A 65 1.71 -10.33 -2.08
C VAL A 65 2.30 -10.76 -0.76
N THR A 66 1.50 -10.68 0.31
CA THR A 66 1.87 -11.17 1.64
C THR A 66 1.54 -12.64 1.78
N LYS A 67 2.24 -13.33 2.68
CA LYS A 67 1.77 -14.61 3.20
C LYS A 67 0.50 -14.40 4.05
N PRO A 68 -0.32 -15.43 4.25
CA PRO A 68 -1.55 -15.34 5.05
C PRO A 68 -1.25 -15.35 6.55
N VAL A 69 -0.52 -14.34 7.02
CA VAL A 69 -0.06 -14.18 8.42
C VAL A 69 -0.71 -12.98 9.13
N ILE A 70 -1.58 -12.26 8.42
CA ILE A 70 -2.35 -11.14 8.99
C ILE A 70 -3.65 -11.69 9.54
N HIS A 71 -3.92 -11.43 10.83
CA HIS A 71 -5.08 -11.96 11.53
C HIS A 71 -6.08 -10.90 12.00
N ASP A 72 -5.79 -9.62 11.77
CA ASP A 72 -6.65 -8.51 12.16
C ASP A 72 -6.47 -7.30 11.23
N ALA A 73 -7.49 -6.42 11.23
CA ALA A 73 -7.53 -5.23 10.38
C ALA A 73 -6.42 -4.21 10.71
N SER A 74 -6.06 -4.08 11.98
CA SER A 74 -5.06 -3.10 12.43
C SER A 74 -3.66 -3.46 11.95
N THR A 75 -3.32 -4.74 11.94
CA THR A 75 -2.06 -5.27 11.40
C THR A 75 -1.99 -5.04 9.89
N ALA A 76 -3.09 -5.24 9.16
CA ALA A 76 -3.15 -4.97 7.71
C ALA A 76 -2.89 -3.49 7.40
N VAL A 77 -3.52 -2.59 8.16
CA VAL A 77 -3.32 -1.13 8.00
C VAL A 77 -1.89 -0.72 8.36
N ARG A 78 -1.35 -1.22 9.46
CA ARG A 78 0.03 -0.95 9.85
C ARG A 78 1.03 -1.38 8.76
N PHE A 79 0.85 -2.57 8.21
CA PHE A 79 1.64 -3.06 7.10
C PHE A 79 1.54 -2.15 5.88
N ALA A 80 0.32 -1.81 5.45
CA ALA A 80 0.11 -0.99 4.27
C ALA A 80 0.69 0.43 4.41
N LYS A 81 0.60 1.03 5.60
CA LYS A 81 1.23 2.33 5.92
C LYS A 81 2.76 2.26 5.90
N GLU A 82 3.33 1.22 6.51
CA GLU A 82 4.78 1.05 6.53
C GLU A 82 5.34 0.78 5.12
N LEU A 83 4.61 0.01 4.29
CA LEU A 83 4.96 -0.19 2.89
C LEU A 83 4.90 1.13 2.10
N GLN A 84 3.84 1.93 2.26
CA GLN A 84 3.73 3.24 1.63
C GLN A 84 4.93 4.13 2.00
N LEU A 85 5.26 4.15 3.28
CA LEU A 85 6.37 4.95 3.80
C LEU A 85 7.72 4.47 3.23
N LEU A 86 7.92 3.17 3.18
CA LEU A 86 9.11 2.56 2.57
C LEU A 86 9.27 2.97 1.11
N LEU A 87 8.20 2.90 0.31
CA LEU A 87 8.23 3.29 -1.11
C LEU A 87 8.64 4.76 -1.29
N ARG A 88 8.15 5.65 -0.43
CA ARG A 88 8.54 7.07 -0.42
C ARG A 88 10.01 7.27 -0.07
N TYR A 89 10.50 6.58 0.96
CA TYR A 89 11.91 6.65 1.36
C TYR A 89 12.87 6.11 0.29
N LEU A 90 12.44 5.10 -0.44
CA LEU A 90 13.21 4.55 -1.57
C LEU A 90 13.10 5.41 -2.85
N GLY A 91 12.26 6.44 -2.86
CA GLY A 91 12.01 7.23 -4.06
C GLY A 91 11.31 6.46 -5.17
N ALA A 92 10.65 5.34 -4.84
CA ALA A 92 9.91 4.53 -5.81
C ALA A 92 8.60 5.19 -6.26
N GLY A 93 8.03 6.08 -5.46
CA GLY A 93 6.85 6.86 -5.74
C GLY A 93 6.18 7.35 -4.45
N ASP A 94 5.16 8.20 -4.59
CA ASP A 94 4.41 8.73 -3.45
C ASP A 94 3.45 7.70 -2.84
N ALA A 95 3.11 6.67 -3.61
CA ALA A 95 2.18 5.61 -3.23
C ALA A 95 0.86 6.15 -2.66
N ASN A 96 0.32 7.21 -3.27
CA ASN A 96 -0.89 7.87 -2.81
C ASN A 96 -2.13 7.05 -3.24
N MET A 97 -2.90 6.58 -2.25
CA MET A 97 -4.09 5.75 -2.49
C MET A 97 -5.21 6.54 -3.17
N GLU A 98 -5.40 7.83 -2.82
CA GLU A 98 -6.46 8.68 -3.38
C GLU A 98 -6.20 9.00 -4.86
N LYS A 99 -4.93 9.11 -5.25
CA LYS A 99 -4.51 9.27 -6.64
C LYS A 99 -4.42 7.95 -7.41
N GLY A 100 -4.67 6.80 -6.74
CA GLY A 100 -4.58 5.47 -7.35
C GLY A 100 -3.14 5.01 -7.64
N GLU A 101 -2.14 5.63 -7.03
CA GLU A 101 -0.73 5.23 -7.15
C GLU A 101 -0.42 3.99 -6.32
N MET A 102 -1.20 3.72 -5.29
CA MET A 102 -1.20 2.50 -4.50
C MET A 102 -2.62 1.98 -4.37
N ARG A 103 -2.81 0.68 -4.59
CA ARG A 103 -4.08 -0.02 -4.39
C ARG A 103 -3.88 -1.13 -3.37
N VAL A 104 -4.87 -1.35 -2.55
CA VAL A 104 -4.88 -2.44 -1.58
C VAL A 104 -6.07 -3.34 -1.87
N GLU A 105 -5.80 -4.63 -1.96
CA GLU A 105 -6.82 -5.67 -2.05
C GLU A 105 -6.65 -6.62 -0.87
N ALA A 106 -7.75 -7.03 -0.26
CA ALA A 106 -7.71 -7.93 0.88
C ALA A 106 -8.34 -9.27 0.53
N ASN A 107 -7.56 -10.35 0.71
CA ASN A 107 -8.06 -11.71 0.61
C ASN A 107 -8.34 -12.24 2.02
N ILE A 108 -9.60 -12.42 2.37
CA ILE A 108 -10.04 -12.71 3.72
C ILE A 108 -10.72 -14.07 3.77
N SER A 109 -10.35 -14.90 4.74
CA SER A 109 -11.04 -16.15 5.05
C SER A 109 -11.10 -16.35 6.56
N VAL A 110 -12.22 -16.82 7.06
CA VAL A 110 -12.42 -17.18 8.45
C VAL A 110 -12.43 -18.70 8.57
N ALA A 111 -11.76 -19.22 9.58
CA ALA A 111 -11.69 -20.66 9.89
C ALA A 111 -11.79 -20.89 11.39
N SER A 112 -12.18 -22.11 11.80
CA SER A 112 -12.21 -22.47 13.19
C SER A 112 -10.80 -22.42 13.80
N PRO A 113 -10.66 -22.21 15.14
CA PRO A 113 -9.35 -22.25 15.80
C PRO A 113 -8.61 -23.58 15.60
N THR A 114 -9.34 -24.68 15.46
CA THR A 114 -8.77 -26.01 15.20
C THR A 114 -8.22 -26.12 13.78
N ASP A 115 -8.95 -25.61 12.79
CA ASP A 115 -8.49 -25.61 11.39
C ASP A 115 -7.30 -24.68 11.22
N THR A 116 -7.31 -23.51 11.83
CA THR A 116 -6.19 -22.57 11.80
C THR A 116 -4.91 -23.19 12.40
N LYS A 117 -4.99 -23.91 13.51
CA LYS A 117 -3.84 -24.66 14.07
C LYS A 117 -3.30 -25.70 13.10
N ASN A 118 -4.15 -26.29 12.29
CA ASN A 118 -3.77 -27.27 11.26
C ASN A 118 -3.42 -26.61 9.90
N LYS A 119 -3.24 -25.28 9.87
CA LYS A 119 -2.99 -24.50 8.64
C LYS A 119 -4.05 -24.70 7.55
N LYS A 120 -5.28 -24.96 7.94
CA LYS A 120 -6.42 -25.00 7.03
C LYS A 120 -7.13 -23.65 7.06
N PHE A 121 -7.16 -23.02 5.91
CA PHE A 121 -7.88 -21.76 5.72
C PHE A 121 -9.32 -22.01 5.31
N GLY A 122 -10.20 -21.05 5.65
CA GLY A 122 -11.56 -21.03 5.16
C GLY A 122 -11.64 -20.64 3.67
N THR A 123 -12.85 -20.55 3.16
CA THR A 123 -13.11 -20.08 1.80
C THR A 123 -12.76 -18.60 1.68
N LYS A 124 -11.91 -18.26 0.74
CA LYS A 124 -11.39 -16.93 0.52
C LYS A 124 -12.38 -16.01 -0.20
N THR A 125 -12.59 -14.81 0.34
CA THR A 125 -13.25 -13.69 -0.33
C THR A 125 -12.23 -12.60 -0.60
N GLU A 126 -12.20 -12.08 -1.82
CA GLU A 126 -11.36 -10.97 -2.22
C GLU A 126 -12.14 -9.66 -2.11
N VAL A 127 -11.65 -8.69 -1.35
CA VAL A 127 -12.26 -7.37 -1.22
C VAL A 127 -11.43 -6.35 -1.99
N LYS A 128 -12.06 -5.64 -2.91
CA LYS A 128 -11.49 -4.60 -3.78
C LYS A 128 -12.07 -3.23 -3.48
N ASN A 129 -11.58 -2.21 -4.16
CA ASN A 129 -12.03 -0.81 -4.04
C ASN A 129 -11.72 -0.21 -2.66
N LEU A 130 -10.54 -0.51 -2.12
CA LEU A 130 -10.05 0.02 -0.84
C LEU A 130 -9.16 1.24 -1.09
N ASN A 131 -9.78 2.43 -1.17
CA ASN A 131 -9.12 3.66 -1.63
C ASN A 131 -8.49 4.48 -0.49
N SER A 132 -8.51 3.99 0.73
CA SER A 132 -7.89 4.62 1.89
C SER A 132 -7.54 3.58 2.96
N PHE A 133 -6.60 3.89 3.85
CA PHE A 133 -6.27 3.01 4.98
C PHE A 133 -7.47 2.77 5.90
N ARG A 134 -8.35 3.76 6.03
CA ARG A 134 -9.60 3.63 6.78
C ARG A 134 -10.57 2.65 6.10
N ALA A 135 -10.66 2.68 4.77
CA ALA A 135 -11.45 1.72 4.02
C ALA A 135 -10.87 0.30 4.16
N VAL A 136 -9.54 0.13 4.13
CA VAL A 136 -8.87 -1.16 4.38
C VAL A 136 -9.26 -1.71 5.75
N GLU A 137 -9.14 -0.90 6.80
CA GLU A 137 -9.45 -1.31 8.18
C GLU A 137 -10.91 -1.77 8.31
N ARG A 138 -11.84 -0.92 7.87
CA ARG A 138 -13.27 -1.17 8.01
C ARG A 138 -13.76 -2.34 7.16
N ALA A 139 -13.29 -2.44 5.93
CA ALA A 139 -13.68 -3.52 5.05
C ALA A 139 -13.18 -4.89 5.56
N ILE A 140 -11.96 -4.97 6.08
CA ILE A 140 -11.44 -6.19 6.67
C ILE A 140 -12.22 -6.57 7.93
N ALA A 141 -12.47 -5.60 8.82
CA ALA A 141 -13.24 -5.85 10.04
C ALA A 141 -14.66 -6.33 9.71
N TYR A 142 -15.35 -5.63 8.81
CA TYR A 142 -16.68 -6.01 8.35
C TYR A 142 -16.71 -7.42 7.73
N GLU A 143 -15.76 -7.74 6.88
CA GLU A 143 -15.74 -9.03 6.18
C GLU A 143 -15.43 -10.20 7.14
N ILE A 144 -14.59 -9.98 8.16
CA ILE A 144 -14.36 -10.97 9.22
C ILE A 144 -15.66 -11.22 10.00
N GLU A 145 -16.38 -10.17 10.38
CA GLU A 145 -17.66 -10.27 11.08
C GLU A 145 -18.71 -10.99 10.23
N ARG A 146 -18.92 -10.55 8.98
CA ARG A 146 -19.86 -11.17 8.04
C ARG A 146 -19.62 -12.66 7.84
N GLN A 147 -18.35 -13.07 7.61
CA GLN A 147 -18.01 -14.47 7.43
C GLN A 147 -18.20 -15.27 8.73
N SER A 148 -17.85 -14.71 9.87
CA SER A 148 -18.02 -15.35 11.17
C SER A 148 -19.51 -15.61 11.44
N GLU A 149 -20.37 -14.61 11.30
CA GLU A 149 -21.81 -14.76 11.47
C GLU A 149 -22.43 -15.78 10.51
N ALA A 150 -22.02 -15.79 9.24
CA ALA A 150 -22.52 -16.74 8.26
C ALA A 150 -22.13 -18.18 8.67
N LEU A 151 -20.90 -18.40 9.10
CA LEU A 151 -20.42 -19.71 9.57
C LEU A 151 -21.12 -20.14 10.84
N ASP A 152 -21.39 -19.24 11.79
CA ASP A 152 -22.14 -19.52 13.01
C ASP A 152 -23.59 -19.93 12.74
N ARG A 153 -24.20 -19.41 11.66
CA ARG A 153 -25.50 -19.86 11.16
C ARG A 153 -25.46 -21.15 10.34
N GLY A 154 -24.26 -21.75 10.16
CA GLY A 154 -24.06 -22.96 9.35
C GLY A 154 -24.11 -22.72 7.82
N GLU A 155 -24.00 -21.47 7.40
CA GLU A 155 -23.95 -21.10 5.97
C GLU A 155 -22.55 -21.33 5.40
N LYS A 156 -22.48 -21.55 4.08
CA LYS A 156 -21.19 -21.69 3.37
C LYS A 156 -20.74 -20.35 2.83
N ILE A 157 -19.48 -20.03 3.05
CA ILE A 157 -18.86 -18.88 2.39
C ILE A 157 -18.61 -19.22 0.92
N VAL A 158 -19.01 -18.31 0.04
CA VAL A 158 -18.76 -18.44 -1.41
C VAL A 158 -17.46 -17.73 -1.76
N GLN A 159 -16.66 -18.34 -2.63
CA GLN A 159 -15.47 -17.70 -3.17
C GLN A 159 -15.88 -16.68 -4.22
N GLU A 160 -15.77 -15.41 -3.87
CA GLU A 160 -16.20 -14.29 -4.71
C GLU A 160 -15.28 -13.08 -4.58
N THR A 161 -15.42 -12.14 -5.53
CA THR A 161 -14.88 -10.79 -5.39
C THR A 161 -16.00 -9.88 -4.91
N ARG A 162 -15.71 -9.11 -3.87
CA ARG A 162 -16.59 -8.11 -3.26
C ARG A 162 -15.99 -6.71 -3.38
N GLY A 163 -16.83 -5.71 -3.53
CA GLY A 163 -16.45 -4.30 -3.45
C GLY A 163 -16.71 -3.75 -2.06
N TRP A 164 -15.98 -2.72 -1.66
CA TRP A 164 -16.29 -1.93 -0.47
C TRP A 164 -17.15 -0.72 -0.83
N ASP A 165 -18.27 -0.52 -0.13
CA ASP A 165 -19.10 0.67 -0.19
C ASP A 165 -18.84 1.53 1.05
N ASP A 166 -18.12 2.64 0.86
CA ASP A 166 -17.73 3.51 1.97
C ASP A 166 -18.93 4.29 2.55
N ALA A 167 -19.98 4.53 1.78
CA ALA A 167 -21.17 5.21 2.25
C ALA A 167 -22.04 4.31 3.15
N ARG A 168 -22.18 3.04 2.77
CA ARG A 168 -22.96 2.04 3.52
C ARG A 168 -22.14 1.34 4.59
N GLN A 169 -20.80 1.43 4.52
CA GLN A 169 -19.86 0.73 5.41
C GLN A 169 -20.04 -0.80 5.35
N GLU A 170 -20.23 -1.34 4.17
CA GLU A 170 -20.42 -2.78 3.94
C GLU A 170 -19.72 -3.26 2.67
N THR A 171 -19.47 -4.55 2.58
CA THR A 171 -19.02 -5.18 1.33
C THR A 171 -20.23 -5.66 0.53
N TYR A 172 -20.17 -5.55 -0.80
CA TYR A 172 -21.20 -6.06 -1.71
C TYR A 172 -20.59 -6.99 -2.75
N SER A 173 -21.33 -8.02 -3.15
CA SER A 173 -20.88 -8.96 -4.16
C SER A 173 -20.78 -8.28 -5.53
N GLN A 174 -19.65 -8.43 -6.20
CA GLN A 174 -19.42 -7.92 -7.56
C GLN A 174 -19.45 -9.05 -8.57
N ARG A 175 -18.79 -10.16 -8.29
CA ARG A 175 -18.64 -11.28 -9.22
C ARG A 175 -18.35 -12.57 -8.48
N SER A 176 -19.07 -13.63 -8.80
CA SER A 176 -18.71 -14.98 -8.37
C SER A 176 -17.53 -15.51 -9.21
N LYS A 177 -16.57 -16.16 -8.57
CA LYS A 177 -15.44 -16.79 -9.26
C LYS A 177 -15.82 -18.21 -9.70
N GLU A 178 -16.42 -18.34 -10.88
CA GLU A 178 -16.73 -19.65 -11.47
C GLU A 178 -15.57 -20.25 -12.28
N SER A 179 -14.52 -19.46 -12.60
CA SER A 179 -13.38 -19.93 -13.38
C SER A 179 -12.07 -19.30 -12.89
N SER A 180 -10.99 -20.05 -13.02
CA SER A 180 -9.63 -19.54 -12.82
C SER A 180 -9.40 -18.30 -13.69
N HIS A 181 -8.84 -17.25 -13.10
CA HIS A 181 -8.45 -16.07 -13.88
C HIS A 181 -7.38 -16.49 -14.89
N ASP A 182 -7.71 -16.42 -16.15
CA ASP A 182 -6.71 -16.42 -17.21
C ASP A 182 -6.14 -15.00 -17.28
N TYR A 183 -5.06 -14.75 -16.54
CA TYR A 183 -4.34 -13.47 -16.55
C TYR A 183 -3.59 -13.23 -17.85
N ARG A 184 -3.50 -14.25 -18.73
CA ARG A 184 -2.83 -14.17 -20.03
C ARG A 184 -1.42 -13.66 -19.93
N TYR A 185 -0.72 -14.04 -18.87
CA TYR A 185 0.70 -13.79 -18.77
C TYR A 185 1.44 -14.51 -19.88
N PHE A 186 2.16 -13.75 -20.65
CA PHE A 186 2.95 -14.26 -21.74
C PHE A 186 4.31 -13.56 -21.78
N PRO A 187 5.43 -14.29 -21.93
CA PRO A 187 6.73 -13.66 -22.11
C PRO A 187 6.75 -12.94 -23.45
N ASP A 188 7.06 -11.65 -23.44
CA ASP A 188 7.22 -10.88 -24.66
C ASP A 188 8.44 -11.41 -25.44
N PRO A 189 8.31 -11.76 -26.72
CA PRO A 189 9.40 -12.31 -27.50
C PRO A 189 10.54 -11.31 -27.77
N ASP A 190 10.25 -10.04 -27.75
CA ASP A 190 11.21 -8.97 -28.04
C ASP A 190 11.95 -8.47 -26.78
N ILE A 191 11.49 -8.88 -25.59
CA ILE A 191 12.15 -8.53 -24.32
C ILE A 191 13.05 -9.69 -23.87
N PRO A 192 14.37 -9.48 -23.77
CA PRO A 192 15.28 -10.52 -23.30
C PRO A 192 15.03 -10.86 -21.83
N LYS A 193 15.34 -12.09 -21.44
CA LYS A 193 15.26 -12.52 -20.05
C LYS A 193 16.21 -11.70 -19.18
N LEU A 194 15.66 -11.08 -18.13
CA LEU A 194 16.46 -10.38 -17.14
C LEU A 194 17.08 -11.39 -16.17
N LYS A 195 18.42 -11.45 -16.15
CA LYS A 195 19.17 -12.24 -15.18
C LYS A 195 19.85 -11.33 -14.18
N ILE A 196 19.17 -11.10 -13.07
CA ILE A 196 19.62 -10.15 -12.03
C ILE A 196 21.00 -10.49 -11.51
N SER A 197 21.35 -11.78 -11.39
CA SER A 197 22.68 -12.24 -10.95
C SER A 197 23.83 -11.84 -11.88
N GLU A 198 23.53 -11.47 -13.14
CA GLU A 198 24.52 -11.02 -14.13
C GLU A 198 24.66 -9.49 -14.15
N ILE A 199 23.86 -8.77 -13.37
CA ILE A 199 23.88 -7.30 -13.31
C ILE A 199 24.59 -6.88 -12.00
N PRO A 200 25.79 -6.28 -12.08
CA PRO A 200 26.57 -5.93 -10.89
C PRO A 200 25.85 -5.02 -9.89
N ASP A 201 25.03 -4.09 -10.39
CA ASP A 201 24.29 -3.12 -9.57
C ASP A 201 23.22 -3.80 -8.69
N PHE A 202 22.75 -4.97 -9.06
CA PHE A 202 21.81 -5.78 -8.30
C PHE A 202 22.47 -6.78 -7.36
N SER A 203 23.80 -6.76 -7.22
CA SER A 203 24.44 -7.56 -6.19
C SER A 203 24.02 -7.11 -4.79
N PRO A 204 23.85 -8.03 -3.81
CA PRO A 204 23.43 -7.69 -2.46
C PRO A 204 24.25 -6.55 -1.84
N VAL A 205 25.58 -6.55 -2.07
CA VAL A 205 26.48 -5.50 -1.55
C VAL A 205 26.20 -4.14 -2.17
N GLN A 206 25.88 -4.06 -3.46
CA GLN A 206 25.57 -2.78 -4.10
C GLN A 206 24.18 -2.28 -3.70
N ILE A 207 23.21 -3.17 -3.63
CA ILE A 207 21.87 -2.82 -3.12
C ILE A 207 21.97 -2.26 -1.70
N GLU A 208 22.67 -2.95 -0.79
CA GLU A 208 22.84 -2.49 0.59
C GLU A 208 23.48 -1.10 0.68
N LYS A 209 24.51 -0.84 -0.14
CA LYS A 209 25.17 0.48 -0.21
C LYS A 209 24.28 1.59 -0.78
N SER A 210 23.34 1.25 -1.65
CA SER A 210 22.44 2.22 -2.29
C SER A 210 21.21 2.55 -1.43
N LEU A 211 20.92 1.74 -0.39
CA LEU A 211 19.75 1.99 0.46
C LEU A 211 19.90 3.28 1.25
N PRO A 212 18.92 4.17 1.25
CA PRO A 212 18.86 5.28 2.18
C PRO A 212 18.62 4.78 3.61
N GLU A 213 18.68 5.67 4.58
CA GLU A 213 18.21 5.34 5.93
C GLU A 213 16.72 4.99 5.88
N LEU A 214 16.38 3.76 6.27
CA LEU A 214 15.00 3.26 6.17
C LEU A 214 14.11 3.81 7.30
N PRO A 215 12.78 3.88 7.12
CA PRO A 215 11.85 4.48 8.09
C PRO A 215 11.99 3.94 9.50
N TRP A 216 12.11 2.63 9.66
CA TRP A 216 12.28 1.99 10.98
C TRP A 216 13.64 2.29 11.61
N THR A 217 14.72 2.30 10.84
CA THR A 217 16.06 2.66 11.32
C THR A 217 16.08 4.11 11.79
N LYS A 218 15.47 5.01 11.02
CA LYS A 218 15.35 6.43 11.38
C LYS A 218 14.52 6.61 12.64
N ARG A 219 13.42 5.86 12.78
CA ARG A 219 12.57 5.88 13.97
C ARG A 219 13.37 5.49 15.22
N ASP A 220 14.06 4.37 15.18
CA ASP A 220 14.88 3.89 16.29
C ASP A 220 16.00 4.89 16.65
N ARG A 221 16.67 5.43 15.64
CA ARG A 221 17.71 6.44 15.84
C ARG A 221 17.19 7.71 16.49
N MET A 222 16.09 8.27 15.98
CA MET A 222 15.54 9.52 16.53
C MET A 222 15.00 9.33 17.95
N MET A 223 14.40 8.20 18.27
CA MET A 223 13.98 7.86 19.63
C MET A 223 15.20 7.79 20.58
N LYS A 224 16.28 7.15 20.15
CA LYS A 224 17.50 6.99 20.92
C LYS A 224 18.25 8.31 21.09
N ASP A 225 18.53 8.99 20.00
CA ASP A 225 19.45 10.14 19.96
C ASP A 225 18.78 11.42 20.48
N TYR A 226 17.49 11.60 20.20
CA TYR A 226 16.74 12.81 20.57
C TYR A 226 15.72 12.58 21.70
N LYS A 227 15.68 11.37 22.26
CA LYS A 227 14.78 10.98 23.36
C LYS A 227 13.30 11.25 23.06
N MET A 228 12.92 11.05 21.79
CA MET A 228 11.56 11.22 21.34
C MET A 228 10.67 10.07 21.79
N THR A 229 9.40 10.36 22.00
CA THR A 229 8.34 9.34 22.15
C THR A 229 7.93 8.79 20.80
N ASP A 230 7.29 7.62 20.77
CA ASP A 230 6.75 7.01 19.53
C ASP A 230 5.86 7.97 18.73
N LYS A 231 5.04 8.77 19.42
CA LYS A 231 4.14 9.74 18.77
C LYS A 231 4.89 10.91 18.15
N GLU A 232 5.92 11.39 18.80
CA GLU A 232 6.75 12.49 18.30
C GLU A 232 7.54 12.05 17.07
N VAL A 233 8.20 10.90 17.14
CA VAL A 233 9.01 10.39 16.05
C VAL A 233 8.18 10.02 14.82
N ALA A 234 6.96 9.51 15.01
CA ALA A 234 6.07 9.16 13.90
C ALA A 234 5.83 10.36 12.96
N VAL A 235 5.58 11.55 13.52
CA VAL A 235 5.35 12.76 12.73
C VAL A 235 6.56 13.13 11.86
N PHE A 236 7.76 13.02 12.39
CA PHE A 236 8.97 13.31 11.63
C PHE A 236 9.27 12.24 10.58
N VAL A 237 9.09 10.97 10.91
CA VAL A 237 9.36 9.86 9.99
C VAL A 237 8.35 9.82 8.85
N GLU A 238 7.08 10.17 9.11
CA GLU A 238 6.04 10.27 8.08
C GLU A 238 6.24 11.47 7.13
N SER A 239 7.02 12.48 7.53
CA SER A 239 7.33 13.66 6.74
C SER A 239 8.85 13.84 6.57
N PRO A 240 9.46 13.29 5.49
CA PRO A 240 10.90 13.38 5.25
C PRO A 240 11.44 14.82 5.27
N ASP A 241 10.71 15.78 4.69
CA ASP A 241 11.11 17.19 4.64
C ASP A 241 11.16 17.81 6.04
N LEU A 242 10.12 17.54 6.86
CA LEU A 242 10.07 18.00 8.24
C LEU A 242 11.18 17.38 9.07
N SER A 243 11.48 16.11 8.83
CA SER A 243 12.58 15.40 9.47
C SER A 243 13.93 16.04 9.12
N TYR A 244 14.17 16.29 7.84
CA TYR A 244 15.39 16.96 7.38
C TYR A 244 15.56 18.33 8.04
N TYR A 245 14.50 19.13 8.07
CA TYR A 245 14.49 20.44 8.70
C TYR A 245 14.79 20.37 10.20
N TYR A 246 14.16 19.41 10.90
CA TYR A 246 14.41 19.15 12.32
C TYR A 246 15.86 18.79 12.57
N GLU A 247 16.43 17.85 11.82
CA GLU A 247 17.82 17.40 11.99
C GLU A 247 18.82 18.51 11.69
N ALA A 248 18.54 19.38 10.72
CA ALA A 248 19.35 20.57 10.47
C ALA A 248 19.37 21.52 11.67
N ILE A 249 18.23 21.75 12.33
CA ILE A 249 18.15 22.57 13.55
C ILE A 249 18.93 21.91 14.68
N VAL A 250 18.67 20.63 14.95
CA VAL A 250 19.25 19.90 16.08
C VAL A 250 20.78 19.80 15.95
N SER A 251 21.31 19.68 14.74
CA SER A 251 22.75 19.65 14.50
C SER A 251 23.48 20.90 15.05
N THR A 252 22.79 22.05 15.10
CA THR A 252 23.34 23.31 15.62
C THR A 252 23.33 23.40 17.15
N LEU A 253 22.55 22.54 17.82
CA LEU A 253 22.29 22.60 19.26
C LEU A 253 23.33 21.85 20.10
N LYS A 254 24.36 21.28 19.47
CA LYS A 254 25.52 20.63 20.10
C LYS A 254 25.18 19.64 21.22
N GLY A 255 24.08 18.91 21.09
CA GLY A 255 23.68 17.89 22.06
C GLY A 255 23.01 18.42 23.34
N ASP A 256 22.57 19.68 23.37
CA ASP A 256 21.81 20.22 24.50
C ASP A 256 20.40 19.64 24.54
N ASP A 257 20.18 18.63 25.36
CA ASP A 257 18.91 17.90 25.48
C ASP A 257 17.69 18.83 25.72
N LYS A 258 17.85 19.93 26.48
CA LYS A 258 16.78 20.88 26.77
C LYS A 258 16.39 21.64 25.52
N LYS A 259 17.37 22.12 24.76
CA LYS A 259 17.11 22.83 23.50
C LYS A 259 16.55 21.88 22.41
N ILE A 260 17.03 20.66 22.36
CA ILE A 260 16.53 19.62 21.45
C ILE A 260 15.03 19.39 21.75
N LYS A 261 14.67 19.18 23.01
CA LYS A 261 13.27 18.98 23.40
C LYS A 261 12.41 20.21 23.10
N LEU A 262 12.94 21.40 23.30
CA LEU A 262 12.26 22.66 22.97
C LEU A 262 12.02 22.74 21.45
N ALA A 263 13.03 22.46 20.61
CA ALA A 263 12.90 22.44 19.17
C ALA A 263 11.86 21.41 18.70
N THR A 264 11.86 20.21 19.28
CA THR A 264 10.85 19.18 19.03
C THR A 264 9.44 19.74 19.29
N ASN A 265 9.20 20.33 20.43
CA ASN A 265 7.89 20.88 20.80
C ASN A 265 7.46 22.00 19.84
N TYR A 266 8.33 22.97 19.55
CA TYR A 266 7.99 24.05 18.62
C TYR A 266 7.64 23.55 17.22
N LEU A 267 8.37 22.58 16.70
CA LEU A 267 8.06 22.03 15.38
C LEU A 267 6.74 21.25 15.36
N LEU A 268 6.50 20.43 16.37
CA LEU A 268 5.30 19.59 16.43
C LEU A 268 4.02 20.40 16.74
N THR A 269 4.12 21.53 17.43
CA THR A 269 2.96 22.35 17.81
C THR A 269 2.82 23.59 16.95
N ASP A 270 3.78 24.51 17.07
CA ASP A 270 3.67 25.85 16.48
C ASP A 270 3.88 25.83 14.97
N TYR A 271 4.98 25.23 14.51
CA TYR A 271 5.32 25.21 13.09
C TYR A 271 4.30 24.42 12.24
N ILE A 272 3.94 23.21 12.66
CA ILE A 272 2.90 22.43 11.98
C ILE A 272 1.53 23.15 12.03
N GLY A 273 1.24 23.82 13.16
CA GLY A 273 0.03 24.63 13.28
C GLY A 273 -0.02 25.79 12.30
N LEU A 274 1.12 26.46 12.08
CA LEU A 274 1.25 27.54 11.08
C LEU A 274 1.10 27.02 9.65
N LEU A 275 1.75 25.90 9.31
CA LEU A 275 1.64 25.27 7.98
C LEU A 275 0.19 24.89 7.66
N LYS A 276 -0.55 24.33 8.62
CA LYS A 276 -1.95 23.98 8.42
C LYS A 276 -2.84 25.20 8.19
N LYS A 277 -2.59 26.32 8.89
CA LYS A 277 -3.30 27.57 8.68
C LYS A 277 -3.02 28.18 7.31
N GLN A 278 -1.79 28.14 6.86
CA GLN A 278 -1.40 28.65 5.54
C GLN A 278 -2.07 27.82 4.43
N SER A 279 -2.01 26.48 4.49
CA SER A 279 -2.65 25.61 3.49
C SER A 279 -4.17 25.80 3.43
N SER A 280 -4.84 26.01 4.56
CA SER A 280 -6.27 26.30 4.56
C SER A 280 -6.60 27.69 3.98
N ALA A 281 -5.78 28.69 4.25
CA ALA A 281 -5.95 30.03 3.69
C ALA A 281 -5.71 30.07 2.16
N GLU A 282 -4.74 29.31 1.67
CA GLU A 282 -4.50 29.14 0.22
C GLU A 282 -5.64 28.39 -0.48
N ALA A 283 -6.21 27.36 0.16
CA ALA A 283 -7.37 26.65 -0.35
C ALA A 283 -8.61 27.59 -0.42
N ASP A 284 -8.85 28.41 0.59
CA ASP A 284 -9.94 29.38 0.59
C ASP A 284 -9.78 30.44 -0.51
N LEU A 285 -8.55 30.86 -0.81
CA LEU A 285 -8.26 31.80 -1.89
C LEU A 285 -8.53 31.20 -3.28
N VAL A 286 -8.21 29.92 -3.48
CA VAL A 286 -8.48 29.20 -4.74
C VAL A 286 -10.00 29.09 -4.97
N TRP A 287 -10.78 28.79 -3.95
CA TRP A 287 -12.23 28.71 -4.04
C TRP A 287 -12.87 30.07 -4.38
N GLN A 288 -12.38 31.18 -3.80
CA GLN A 288 -12.86 32.53 -4.12
C GLN A 288 -12.55 32.99 -5.55
N GLN A 289 -11.51 32.43 -6.18
CA GLN A 289 -11.16 32.73 -7.59
C GLN A 289 -11.93 31.89 -8.61
N SER A 290 -12.51 30.75 -8.21
CA SER A 290 -13.28 29.88 -9.10
C SER A 290 -14.75 30.32 -9.25
N ASP A 291 -15.24 31.25 -8.42
CA ASP A 291 -16.60 31.80 -8.45
C ASP A 291 -16.68 33.18 -9.15
N GLN A 292 -15.62 33.62 -9.84
CA GLN A 292 -15.60 34.77 -10.74
C GLN A 292 -15.40 34.35 -12.22
#